data_ff50302c70b616b18b803d2527152773
#
_entry.id   ff50302c70b616b18b803d2527152773
#
_cell.length_a   1.000
_cell.length_b   1.000
_cell.length_c   1.000
_cell.angle_alpha   90.00
_cell.angle_beta   90.00
_cell.angle_gamma   90.00
#
_symmetry.space_group_name_H-M   'P 1'
#
loop_
_entity.id
_entity.type
_entity.pdbx_description
1 polymer ?
#
loop_
_entity_poly.entity_id
_entity_poly.type
_entity_poly.pdbx_seq_one_letter_code
_entity_poly.pdbx_strand_id
1 'polypeptide(L)'
;CAMKNAGVGVGLPDWGRCRLLVQNKMVQIHAGASCIGQGLGTVLTQVVSQTAQIPVEQIWYCPANTSNSPDSGTTSGSRQTLITGEAAKRACEKLCEDLKTHSLQELEGKEYYGEYLAKTDKMGSDVPNPVSHVAYGYATQVCILNEDGTIQKMVAAHDVGKAVNPISVEGQIEGGVVMGMGYALTEQYEIKEGRPVSRFGTLGLFRADKVPHIESMIIEKTGVEPGYGAIGIGEITSIPTAPAITGAYYKLTGEFQTKLPLHGTPYEKKKK
;
A
#
# COMPACT_ATOMS: atom_id res chain seq x y z
N CYS A 1 3.04 17.14 5.84
CA CYS A 1 1.76 16.50 5.44
C CYS A 1 1.78 16.15 3.97
N ALA A 2 1.04 15.12 3.61
CA ALA A 2 0.87 14.70 2.23
C ALA A 2 -0.53 14.14 1.98
N MET A 3 -0.92 14.13 0.72
CA MET A 3 -2.10 13.46 0.19
C MET A 3 -1.68 12.59 -0.98
N LYS A 4 -2.22 11.39 -1.08
CA LYS A 4 -1.99 10.49 -2.22
C LYS A 4 -3.30 9.81 -2.61
N ASN A 5 -3.59 9.83 -3.89
CA ASN A 5 -4.70 9.07 -4.46
C ASN A 5 -4.46 7.55 -4.36
N ALA A 6 -5.54 6.78 -4.25
CA ALA A 6 -5.56 5.34 -4.41
C ALA A 6 -6.37 4.97 -5.66
N GLY A 7 -5.91 3.96 -6.39
CA GLY A 7 -6.47 3.57 -7.69
C GLY A 7 -5.73 4.18 -8.87
N VAL A 8 -6.04 3.68 -10.08
CA VAL A 8 -5.48 4.19 -11.35
C VAL A 8 -6.04 5.56 -11.69
N GLY A 9 -7.35 5.73 -11.58
CA GLY A 9 -8.03 7.01 -11.74
C GLY A 9 -8.09 7.59 -13.16
N VAL A 10 -8.41 8.86 -13.23
CA VAL A 10 -8.44 9.74 -14.42
C VAL A 10 -9.16 9.15 -15.63
N GLY A 11 -10.24 8.39 -15.37
CA GLY A 11 -11.07 7.77 -16.41
C GLY A 11 -10.47 6.51 -17.05
N LEU A 12 -9.33 6.03 -16.54
CA LEU A 12 -8.78 4.75 -16.97
C LEU A 12 -9.52 3.59 -16.30
N PRO A 13 -9.71 2.45 -16.99
CA PRO A 13 -10.32 1.27 -16.38
C PRO A 13 -9.49 0.76 -15.21
N ASP A 14 -10.10 0.66 -14.05
CA ASP A 14 -9.46 0.17 -12.83
C ASP A 14 -10.23 -1.05 -12.30
N TRP A 15 -9.89 -2.21 -12.87
CA TRP A 15 -10.56 -3.47 -12.62
C TRP A 15 -9.94 -4.23 -11.45
N GLY A 16 -10.80 -4.75 -10.58
CA GLY A 16 -10.48 -5.84 -9.65
C GLY A 16 -11.29 -7.07 -10.02
N ARG A 17 -10.64 -8.24 -10.02
CA ARG A 17 -11.29 -9.52 -10.30
C ARG A 17 -10.78 -10.58 -9.35
N CYS A 18 -11.70 -11.41 -8.88
CA CYS A 18 -11.39 -12.51 -7.99
C CYS A 18 -12.30 -13.69 -8.29
N ARG A 19 -11.73 -14.88 -8.26
CA ARG A 19 -12.47 -16.14 -8.33
C ARG A 19 -12.23 -16.92 -7.05
N LEU A 20 -13.30 -17.38 -6.42
CA LEU A 20 -13.25 -18.34 -5.34
C LEU A 20 -13.60 -19.72 -5.88
N LEU A 21 -12.85 -20.73 -5.47
CA LEU A 21 -13.10 -22.14 -5.78
C LEU A 21 -13.24 -22.90 -4.46
N VAL A 22 -14.32 -23.63 -4.27
CA VAL A 22 -14.46 -24.55 -3.14
C VAL A 22 -13.82 -25.87 -3.51
N GLN A 23 -12.74 -26.24 -2.82
CA GLN A 23 -12.03 -27.49 -3.07
C GLN A 23 -11.40 -28.01 -1.77
N ASN A 24 -11.54 -29.34 -1.54
CA ASN A 24 -11.04 -30.02 -0.34
C ASN A 24 -11.59 -29.40 0.96
N LYS A 25 -12.85 -29.00 0.97
CA LYS A 25 -13.52 -28.30 2.10
C LYS A 25 -12.89 -26.94 2.45
N MET A 26 -12.16 -26.36 1.53
CA MET A 26 -11.52 -25.04 1.66
C MET A 26 -12.01 -24.10 0.58
N VAL A 27 -11.91 -22.81 0.82
CA VAL A 27 -12.13 -21.75 -0.17
C VAL A 27 -10.78 -21.29 -0.70
N GLN A 28 -10.51 -21.58 -1.95
CA GLN A 28 -9.31 -21.11 -2.66
C GLN A 28 -9.58 -19.74 -3.28
N ILE A 29 -8.67 -18.79 -3.05
CA ILE A 29 -8.73 -17.45 -3.61
C ILE A 29 -7.78 -17.36 -4.79
N HIS A 30 -8.31 -17.06 -5.98
CA HIS A 30 -7.56 -16.82 -7.20
C HIS A 30 -7.76 -15.38 -7.65
N ALA A 31 -6.68 -14.60 -7.70
CA ALA A 31 -6.66 -13.24 -8.22
C ALA A 31 -5.32 -12.95 -8.92
N GLY A 32 -5.37 -12.28 -10.07
CA GLY A 32 -4.17 -11.92 -10.83
C GLY A 32 -3.37 -10.74 -10.21
N ALA A 33 -3.86 -10.19 -9.11
CA ALA A 33 -3.17 -9.18 -8.33
C ALA A 33 -1.92 -9.77 -7.68
N SER A 34 -0.74 -9.20 -7.98
CA SER A 34 0.53 -9.69 -7.44
C SER A 34 0.76 -9.20 -6.02
N CYS A 35 1.14 -10.12 -5.13
CA CYS A 35 1.73 -9.76 -3.86
C CYS A 35 3.23 -9.48 -4.07
N ILE A 36 3.66 -8.24 -3.80
CA ILE A 36 5.05 -7.78 -3.95
C ILE A 36 5.75 -7.62 -2.58
N GLY A 37 5.22 -8.26 -1.54
CA GLY A 37 5.68 -8.16 -0.16
C GLY A 37 4.75 -7.38 0.77
N GLN A 38 3.71 -6.71 0.23
CA GLN A 38 2.77 -5.89 1.00
C GLN A 38 1.66 -6.69 1.72
N GLY A 39 1.64 -8.03 1.62
CA GLY A 39 0.71 -8.88 2.37
C GLY A 39 -0.67 -9.04 1.73
N LEU A 40 -0.82 -8.88 0.41
CA LEU A 40 -2.11 -8.96 -0.27
C LEU A 40 -2.84 -10.29 -0.01
N GLY A 41 -2.13 -11.42 0.00
CA GLY A 41 -2.74 -12.72 0.28
C GLY A 41 -3.42 -12.77 1.65
N THR A 42 -2.77 -12.24 2.67
CA THR A 42 -3.34 -12.14 4.02
C THR A 42 -4.58 -11.25 4.03
N VAL A 43 -4.51 -10.10 3.36
CA VAL A 43 -5.65 -9.15 3.26
C VAL A 43 -6.85 -9.83 2.58
N LEU A 44 -6.65 -10.50 1.45
CA LEU A 44 -7.74 -11.19 0.74
C LEU A 44 -8.32 -12.34 1.56
N THR A 45 -7.47 -13.09 2.28
CA THR A 45 -7.92 -14.13 3.23
C THR A 45 -8.81 -13.52 4.31
N GLN A 46 -8.43 -12.40 4.89
CA GLN A 46 -9.22 -11.71 5.91
C GLN A 46 -10.55 -11.16 5.34
N VAL A 47 -10.53 -10.62 4.11
CA VAL A 47 -11.76 -10.17 3.43
C VAL A 47 -12.73 -11.34 3.24
N VAL A 48 -12.26 -12.49 2.75
CA VAL A 48 -13.12 -13.68 2.56
C VAL A 48 -13.61 -14.24 3.90
N SER A 49 -12.72 -14.36 4.90
CA SER A 49 -13.09 -14.82 6.24
C SER A 49 -14.16 -13.93 6.88
N GLN A 50 -13.96 -12.61 6.81
CA GLN A 50 -14.93 -11.65 7.37
C GLN A 50 -16.27 -11.68 6.64
N THR A 51 -16.26 -11.83 5.31
CA THR A 51 -17.49 -11.84 4.51
C THR A 51 -18.28 -13.12 4.71
N ALA A 52 -17.64 -14.29 4.65
CA ALA A 52 -18.28 -15.59 4.76
C ALA A 52 -18.44 -16.09 6.21
N GLN A 53 -17.83 -15.42 7.19
CA GLN A 53 -17.78 -15.85 8.59
C GLN A 53 -17.22 -17.28 8.74
N ILE A 54 -16.20 -17.62 7.92
CA ILE A 54 -15.49 -18.90 7.98
C ILE A 54 -14.08 -18.70 8.56
N PRO A 55 -13.52 -19.70 9.24
CA PRO A 55 -12.18 -19.64 9.80
C PRO A 55 -11.11 -19.44 8.72
N VAL A 56 -10.05 -18.70 9.02
CA VAL A 56 -8.94 -18.46 8.08
C VAL A 56 -8.23 -19.75 7.68
N GLU A 57 -8.26 -20.77 8.52
CA GLU A 57 -7.70 -22.10 8.26
C GLU A 57 -8.43 -22.85 7.14
N GLN A 58 -9.65 -22.44 6.81
CA GLN A 58 -10.43 -22.99 5.68
C GLN A 58 -10.31 -22.14 4.41
N ILE A 59 -9.39 -21.18 4.39
CA ILE A 59 -9.16 -20.31 3.25
C ILE A 59 -7.72 -20.47 2.77
N TRP A 60 -7.55 -20.62 1.47
CA TRP A 60 -6.23 -20.74 0.84
C TRP A 60 -6.04 -19.67 -0.23
N TYR A 61 -5.09 -18.76 -0.03
CA TYR A 61 -4.68 -17.85 -1.09
C TYR A 61 -3.74 -18.54 -2.05
N CYS A 62 -4.19 -18.73 -3.30
CA CYS A 62 -3.39 -19.34 -4.36
C CYS A 62 -2.44 -18.30 -4.96
N PRO A 63 -1.14 -18.63 -5.11
CA PRO A 63 -0.22 -17.75 -5.83
C PRO A 63 -0.75 -17.43 -7.24
N ALA A 64 -0.68 -16.15 -7.62
CA ALA A 64 -1.16 -15.70 -8.91
C ALA A 64 -0.38 -16.35 -10.06
N ASN A 65 -1.11 -16.84 -11.07
CA ASN A 65 -0.54 -17.34 -12.30
C ASN A 65 -1.47 -17.06 -13.49
N THR A 66 -0.93 -17.07 -14.69
CA THR A 66 -1.67 -16.71 -15.90
C THR A 66 -2.65 -17.77 -16.39
N SER A 67 -2.61 -18.98 -15.82
CA SER A 67 -3.48 -20.09 -16.24
C SER A 67 -4.85 -20.05 -15.58
N ASN A 68 -4.93 -19.62 -14.32
CA ASN A 68 -6.14 -19.77 -13.52
C ASN A 68 -6.54 -18.52 -12.70
N SER A 69 -5.72 -17.50 -12.69
CA SER A 69 -6.02 -16.27 -11.94
C SER A 69 -6.65 -15.23 -12.87
N PRO A 70 -7.85 -14.72 -12.57
CA PRO A 70 -8.46 -13.64 -13.37
C PRO A 70 -7.61 -12.38 -13.27
N ASP A 71 -7.41 -11.70 -14.39
CA ASP A 71 -6.67 -10.43 -14.43
C ASP A 71 -7.32 -9.39 -13.51
N SER A 72 -6.56 -8.88 -12.57
CA SER A 72 -6.97 -7.88 -11.58
C SER A 72 -6.13 -6.60 -11.66
N GLY A 73 -5.50 -6.37 -12.79
CA GLY A 73 -4.65 -5.21 -13.05
C GLY A 73 -3.33 -5.22 -12.27
N THR A 74 -2.55 -4.17 -12.46
CA THR A 74 -1.23 -4.02 -11.85
C THR A 74 -1.30 -3.78 -10.34
N THR A 75 -0.30 -4.24 -9.59
CA THR A 75 -0.09 -3.85 -8.20
C THR A 75 0.70 -2.55 -8.16
N SER A 76 -0.01 -1.44 -8.33
CA SER A 76 0.51 -0.08 -8.38
C SER A 76 -0.60 0.90 -7.97
N GLY A 77 -0.27 2.16 -7.67
CA GLY A 77 -1.28 3.16 -7.31
C GLY A 77 -2.02 2.89 -6.01
N SER A 78 -1.45 2.09 -5.13
CA SER A 78 -2.03 1.73 -3.81
C SER A 78 -3.46 1.18 -3.91
N ARG A 79 -3.77 0.37 -4.94
CA ARG A 79 -5.14 0.01 -5.34
C ARG A 79 -5.64 -1.36 -4.85
N GLN A 80 -4.75 -2.33 -4.58
CA GLN A 80 -5.18 -3.73 -4.51
C GLN A 80 -6.11 -4.05 -3.33
N THR A 81 -5.88 -3.50 -2.15
CA THR A 81 -6.75 -3.73 -0.99
C THR A 81 -8.18 -3.26 -1.26
N LEU A 82 -8.34 -2.09 -1.86
CA LEU A 82 -9.65 -1.52 -2.19
C LEU A 82 -10.27 -2.24 -3.40
N ILE A 83 -9.56 -2.30 -4.52
CA ILE A 83 -10.12 -2.72 -5.82
C ILE A 83 -10.26 -4.26 -5.89
N THR A 84 -9.19 -5.00 -5.63
CA THR A 84 -9.23 -6.47 -5.63
C THR A 84 -9.92 -7.01 -4.38
N GLY A 85 -9.79 -6.33 -3.24
CA GLY A 85 -10.54 -6.66 -2.02
C GLY A 85 -12.05 -6.55 -2.21
N GLU A 86 -12.53 -5.52 -2.90
CA GLU A 86 -13.96 -5.42 -3.25
C GLU A 86 -14.40 -6.54 -4.20
N ALA A 87 -13.59 -6.90 -5.19
CA ALA A 87 -13.89 -8.02 -6.07
C ALA A 87 -13.95 -9.36 -5.30
N ALA A 88 -13.03 -9.58 -4.37
CA ALA A 88 -13.05 -10.77 -3.50
C ALA A 88 -14.30 -10.79 -2.60
N LYS A 89 -14.68 -9.66 -2.02
CA LYS A 89 -15.92 -9.50 -1.25
C LYS A 89 -17.14 -9.89 -2.09
N ARG A 90 -17.27 -9.37 -3.31
CA ARG A 90 -18.40 -9.67 -4.22
C ARG A 90 -18.45 -11.14 -4.65
N ALA A 91 -17.30 -11.77 -4.87
CA ALA A 91 -17.25 -13.21 -5.10
C ALA A 91 -17.73 -13.99 -3.87
N CYS A 92 -17.30 -13.56 -2.69
CA CYS A 92 -17.63 -14.16 -1.42
C CYS A 92 -19.12 -13.99 -1.04
N GLU A 93 -19.73 -12.84 -1.36
CA GLU A 93 -21.17 -12.61 -1.15
C GLU A 93 -22.02 -13.66 -1.89
N LYS A 94 -21.59 -14.07 -3.10
CA LYS A 94 -22.26 -15.16 -3.84
C LYS A 94 -22.07 -16.51 -3.17
N LEU A 95 -20.89 -16.79 -2.62
CA LEU A 95 -20.65 -17.98 -1.80
C LEU A 95 -21.53 -17.98 -0.55
N CYS A 96 -21.70 -16.81 0.10
CA CYS A 96 -22.55 -16.69 1.28
C CYS A 96 -24.01 -17.08 1.02
N GLU A 97 -24.54 -16.79 -0.17
CA GLU A 97 -25.91 -17.19 -0.52
C GLU A 97 -26.06 -18.71 -0.52
N ASP A 98 -25.08 -19.43 -1.06
CA ASP A 98 -25.12 -20.89 -1.07
C ASP A 98 -24.83 -21.48 0.31
N LEU A 99 -23.98 -20.86 1.12
CA LEU A 99 -23.70 -21.30 2.49
C LEU A 99 -24.91 -21.21 3.43
N LYS A 100 -25.99 -20.51 3.05
CA LYS A 100 -27.23 -20.50 3.81
C LYS A 100 -27.93 -21.86 3.84
N THR A 101 -27.68 -22.70 2.82
CA THR A 101 -28.38 -23.97 2.63
C THR A 101 -27.44 -25.16 2.41
N HIS A 102 -26.16 -24.92 2.17
CA HIS A 102 -25.16 -25.95 1.88
C HIS A 102 -23.90 -25.75 2.75
N SER A 103 -23.26 -26.84 3.09
CA SER A 103 -21.91 -26.85 3.68
C SER A 103 -20.84 -26.69 2.58
N LEU A 104 -19.62 -26.31 2.97
CA LEU A 104 -18.48 -26.28 2.02
C LEU A 104 -18.23 -27.64 1.34
N GLN A 105 -18.53 -28.74 2.02
CA GLN A 105 -18.37 -30.07 1.44
C GLN A 105 -19.37 -30.33 0.30
N GLU A 106 -20.59 -29.85 0.42
CA GLU A 106 -21.63 -29.95 -0.62
C GLU A 106 -21.39 -29.00 -1.80
N LEU A 107 -20.60 -27.96 -1.58
CA LEU A 107 -20.21 -26.99 -2.61
C LEU A 107 -18.89 -27.36 -3.33
N GLU A 108 -18.37 -28.55 -3.11
CA GLU A 108 -17.12 -29.02 -3.73
C GLU A 108 -17.11 -28.81 -5.25
N GLY A 109 -16.05 -28.18 -5.77
CA GLY A 109 -15.88 -27.86 -7.18
C GLY A 109 -16.64 -26.61 -7.65
N LYS A 110 -17.43 -25.96 -6.80
CA LYS A 110 -18.19 -24.76 -7.18
C LYS A 110 -17.30 -23.53 -7.22
N GLU A 111 -17.52 -22.67 -8.21
CA GLU A 111 -16.77 -21.45 -8.43
C GLU A 111 -17.67 -20.21 -8.25
N TYR A 112 -17.07 -19.13 -7.70
CA TYR A 112 -17.75 -17.84 -7.53
C TYR A 112 -16.83 -16.74 -8.05
N TYR A 113 -17.34 -15.94 -8.98
CA TYR A 113 -16.60 -14.86 -9.60
C TYR A 113 -17.10 -13.50 -9.13
N GLY A 114 -16.16 -12.64 -8.74
CA GLY A 114 -16.42 -11.26 -8.37
C GLY A 114 -15.60 -10.30 -9.21
N GLU A 115 -16.22 -9.17 -9.55
CA GLU A 115 -15.59 -8.11 -10.32
C GLU A 115 -16.01 -6.76 -9.76
N TYR A 116 -15.07 -5.83 -9.73
CA TYR A 116 -15.30 -4.43 -9.41
C TYR A 116 -14.57 -3.55 -10.40
N LEU A 117 -15.28 -2.59 -10.98
CA LEU A 117 -14.71 -1.51 -11.78
C LEU A 117 -14.86 -0.20 -11.02
N ALA A 118 -13.75 0.39 -10.65
CA ALA A 118 -13.74 1.74 -10.10
C ALA A 118 -14.04 2.76 -11.22
N LYS A 119 -15.10 3.54 -11.03
CA LYS A 119 -15.53 4.58 -11.99
C LYS A 119 -14.90 5.91 -11.60
N THR A 120 -14.18 6.50 -12.54
CA THR A 120 -13.58 7.83 -12.41
C THR A 120 -13.78 8.62 -13.70
N ASP A 121 -13.66 9.94 -13.62
CA ASP A 121 -13.83 10.81 -14.77
C ASP A 121 -12.48 11.06 -15.47
N LYS A 122 -12.54 11.26 -16.78
CA LYS A 122 -11.35 11.59 -17.58
C LYS A 122 -10.78 12.94 -17.15
N MET A 123 -9.47 13.06 -17.21
CA MET A 123 -8.82 14.35 -17.02
C MET A 123 -9.35 15.39 -18.02
N GLY A 124 -9.77 16.54 -17.50
CA GLY A 124 -10.35 17.60 -18.32
C GLY A 124 -11.78 17.34 -18.81
N SER A 125 -12.51 16.36 -18.24
CA SER A 125 -13.94 16.18 -18.55
C SER A 125 -14.76 17.36 -18.06
N ASP A 126 -15.75 17.75 -18.88
CA ASP A 126 -16.69 18.84 -18.57
C ASP A 126 -17.90 18.28 -17.81
N VAL A 127 -17.65 17.78 -16.60
CA VAL A 127 -18.69 17.29 -15.67
C VAL A 127 -18.62 18.05 -14.35
N PRO A 128 -19.75 18.34 -13.71
CA PRO A 128 -19.75 18.97 -12.39
C PRO A 128 -19.06 18.04 -11.36
N ASN A 129 -18.05 18.59 -10.64
CA ASN A 129 -17.32 17.86 -9.59
C ASN A 129 -16.70 16.53 -10.07
N PRO A 130 -15.77 16.55 -11.02
CA PRO A 130 -15.18 15.33 -11.56
C PRO A 130 -14.46 14.51 -10.52
N VAL A 131 -14.67 13.20 -10.52
CA VAL A 131 -14.04 12.23 -9.62
C VAL A 131 -12.78 11.70 -10.28
N SER A 132 -11.60 12.19 -9.90
CA SER A 132 -10.35 11.76 -10.51
C SER A 132 -9.86 10.39 -10.00
N HIS A 133 -10.10 10.03 -8.75
CA HIS A 133 -9.72 8.76 -8.13
C HIS A 133 -10.76 8.30 -7.12
N VAL A 134 -10.80 6.99 -6.85
CA VAL A 134 -11.82 6.39 -5.97
C VAL A 134 -11.61 6.68 -4.50
N ALA A 135 -10.37 6.97 -4.10
CA ALA A 135 -10.02 7.28 -2.72
C ALA A 135 -8.77 8.14 -2.64
N TYR A 136 -8.59 8.78 -1.49
CA TYR A 136 -7.42 9.59 -1.16
C TYR A 136 -6.99 9.26 0.27
N GLY A 137 -5.69 8.91 0.44
CA GLY A 137 -5.05 8.77 1.74
C GLY A 137 -4.35 10.08 2.12
N TYR A 138 -4.33 10.35 3.41
CA TYR A 138 -3.66 11.51 4.01
C TYR A 138 -2.63 11.04 5.03
N ALA A 139 -1.53 11.76 5.11
CA ALA A 139 -0.49 11.45 6.07
C ALA A 139 0.16 12.70 6.64
N THR A 140 0.57 12.62 7.90
CA THR A 140 1.40 13.62 8.56
C THR A 140 2.56 12.92 9.24
N GLN A 141 3.77 13.40 8.99
CA GLN A 141 4.96 12.88 9.65
C GLN A 141 5.73 13.98 10.36
N VAL A 142 6.33 13.65 11.49
CA VAL A 142 7.19 14.52 12.29
C VAL A 142 8.53 13.85 12.47
N CYS A 143 9.60 14.55 12.15
CA CYS A 143 10.97 14.15 12.40
C CYS A 143 11.50 14.87 13.64
N ILE A 144 11.99 14.12 14.62
CA ILE A 144 12.63 14.64 15.84
C ILE A 144 14.11 14.34 15.76
N LEU A 145 14.96 15.36 15.83
CA LEU A 145 16.41 15.26 15.80
C LEU A 145 17.00 15.39 17.22
N ASN A 146 18.09 14.70 17.45
CA ASN A 146 19.03 14.98 18.53
C ASN A 146 19.85 16.23 18.19
N GLU A 147 20.54 16.81 19.18
CA GLU A 147 21.40 17.99 18.99
C GLU A 147 22.55 17.76 18.02
N ASP A 148 23.03 16.52 17.89
CA ASP A 148 24.06 16.11 16.94
C ASP A 148 23.54 15.92 15.49
N GLY A 149 22.25 16.12 15.26
CA GLY A 149 21.60 15.95 13.97
C GLY A 149 21.20 14.49 13.63
N THR A 150 21.43 13.52 14.53
CA THR A 150 20.89 12.17 14.32
C THR A 150 19.37 12.17 14.55
N ILE A 151 18.63 11.34 13.80
CA ILE A 151 17.19 11.21 13.99
C ILE A 151 16.93 10.42 15.26
N GLN A 152 16.30 11.05 16.22
CA GLN A 152 15.87 10.43 17.47
C GLN A 152 14.62 9.56 17.24
N LYS A 153 13.64 10.09 16.49
CA LYS A 153 12.34 9.45 16.29
C LYS A 153 11.63 10.00 15.06
N MET A 154 10.88 9.12 14.38
CA MET A 154 9.87 9.52 13.41
C MET A 154 8.48 9.19 13.96
N VAL A 155 7.55 10.15 13.88
CA VAL A 155 6.12 9.91 14.17
C VAL A 155 5.36 10.00 12.86
N ALA A 156 4.58 8.98 12.54
CA ALA A 156 3.97 8.82 11.23
C ALA A 156 2.47 8.46 11.35
N ALA A 157 1.61 9.48 11.23
CA ALA A 157 0.16 9.32 11.26
C ALA A 157 -0.40 9.20 9.84
N HIS A 158 -1.18 8.13 9.58
CA HIS A 158 -1.73 7.82 8.27
C HIS A 158 -3.22 7.49 8.35
N ASP A 159 -4.02 8.16 7.53
CA ASP A 159 -5.40 7.78 7.29
C ASP A 159 -5.42 6.60 6.31
N VAL A 160 -5.95 5.49 6.79
CA VAL A 160 -6.01 4.22 6.08
C VAL A 160 -7.47 3.79 5.77
N GLY A 161 -8.44 4.68 6.05
CA GLY A 161 -9.86 4.33 6.00
C GLY A 161 -10.16 3.24 7.02
N LYS A 162 -10.23 1.98 6.58
CA LYS A 162 -10.32 0.80 7.46
C LYS A 162 -9.04 -0.01 7.40
N ALA A 163 -8.42 -0.24 8.53
CA ALA A 163 -7.26 -1.12 8.63
C ALA A 163 -7.70 -2.60 8.59
N VAL A 164 -7.65 -3.22 7.41
CA VAL A 164 -8.00 -4.64 7.26
C VAL A 164 -7.03 -5.53 8.03
N ASN A 165 -5.74 -5.19 8.00
CA ASN A 165 -4.71 -5.85 8.81
C ASN A 165 -3.82 -4.78 9.46
N PRO A 166 -4.06 -4.41 10.73
CA PRO A 166 -3.31 -3.36 11.41
C PRO A 166 -1.80 -3.60 11.45
N ILE A 167 -1.36 -4.84 11.68
CA ILE A 167 0.09 -5.20 11.73
C ILE A 167 0.74 -4.98 10.36
N SER A 168 0.08 -5.39 9.28
CA SER A 168 0.59 -5.14 7.92
C SER A 168 0.59 -3.65 7.57
N VAL A 169 -0.39 -2.89 8.03
CA VAL A 169 -0.46 -1.43 7.88
C VAL A 169 0.72 -0.78 8.57
N GLU A 170 1.00 -1.14 9.82
CA GLU A 170 2.15 -0.64 10.59
C GLU A 170 3.46 -0.92 9.86
N GLY A 171 3.68 -2.17 9.43
CA GLY A 171 4.88 -2.54 8.65
C GLY A 171 5.01 -1.78 7.32
N GLN A 172 3.90 -1.45 6.65
CA GLN A 172 3.93 -0.59 5.46
C GLN A 172 4.30 0.86 5.78
N ILE A 173 3.81 1.39 6.90
CA ILE A 173 4.17 2.75 7.37
C ILE A 173 5.67 2.80 7.67
N GLU A 174 6.18 1.88 8.47
CA GLU A 174 7.61 1.80 8.83
C GLU A 174 8.50 1.65 7.59
N GLY A 175 8.16 0.73 6.68
CA GLY A 175 8.91 0.51 5.45
C GLY A 175 8.94 1.74 4.54
N GLY A 176 7.81 2.44 4.40
CA GLY A 176 7.72 3.68 3.62
C GLY A 176 8.51 4.83 4.24
N VAL A 177 8.47 4.98 5.55
CA VAL A 177 9.30 5.97 6.28
C VAL A 177 10.78 5.69 6.05
N VAL A 178 11.25 4.46 6.21
CA VAL A 178 12.66 4.09 5.96
C VAL A 178 13.07 4.37 4.51
N MET A 179 12.21 4.08 3.54
CA MET A 179 12.45 4.42 2.14
C MET A 179 12.60 5.94 1.94
N GLY A 180 11.70 6.73 2.52
CA GLY A 180 11.76 8.18 2.47
C GLY A 180 12.98 8.79 3.19
N MET A 181 13.45 8.15 4.28
CA MET A 181 14.70 8.51 4.96
C MET A 181 15.91 8.30 4.05
N GLY A 182 15.97 7.17 3.35
CA GLY A 182 17.03 6.91 2.36
C GLY A 182 17.08 8.00 1.31
N TYR A 183 15.93 8.33 0.72
CA TYR A 183 15.82 9.39 -0.28
C TYR A 183 16.25 10.78 0.25
N ALA A 184 15.90 11.10 1.50
CA ALA A 184 16.25 12.38 2.10
C ALA A 184 17.73 12.51 2.47
N LEU A 185 18.41 11.43 2.86
CA LEU A 185 19.66 11.50 3.59
C LEU A 185 20.84 10.79 2.92
N THR A 186 20.62 9.71 2.18
CA THR A 186 21.75 8.81 1.79
C THR A 186 21.72 8.32 0.35
N GLU A 187 20.55 8.28 -0.29
CA GLU A 187 20.42 7.70 -1.63
C GLU A 187 20.78 8.70 -2.72
N GLN A 188 21.65 8.27 -3.63
CA GLN A 188 21.99 9.05 -4.80
C GLN A 188 22.14 8.13 -6.02
N TYR A 189 21.30 8.37 -7.03
CA TYR A 189 21.38 7.70 -8.32
C TYR A 189 21.93 8.67 -9.36
N GLU A 190 23.27 8.71 -9.46
CA GLU A 190 23.96 9.62 -10.37
C GLU A 190 23.97 9.07 -11.80
N ILE A 191 23.58 9.91 -12.75
CA ILE A 191 23.62 9.59 -14.19
C ILE A 191 24.60 10.55 -14.87
N LYS A 192 25.54 10.01 -15.65
CA LYS A 192 26.43 10.78 -16.53
C LYS A 192 26.28 10.30 -17.98
N GLU A 193 26.09 11.23 -18.90
CA GLU A 193 25.89 10.95 -20.32
C GLU A 193 24.84 9.84 -20.59
N GLY A 194 23.71 9.88 -19.85
CA GLY A 194 22.62 8.91 -19.97
C GLY A 194 22.89 7.53 -19.34
N ARG A 195 24.03 7.36 -18.64
CA ARG A 195 24.41 6.08 -18.01
C ARG A 195 24.50 6.22 -16.49
N PRO A 196 24.00 5.26 -15.70
CA PRO A 196 24.22 5.24 -14.25
C PRO A 196 25.71 5.05 -13.95
N VAL A 197 26.25 5.88 -13.05
CA VAL A 197 27.62 5.74 -12.54
C VAL A 197 27.69 5.04 -11.20
N SER A 198 26.54 4.96 -10.49
CA SER A 198 26.44 4.19 -9.26
C SER A 198 26.44 2.70 -9.54
N ARG A 199 27.25 1.94 -8.81
CA ARG A 199 27.27 0.47 -8.90
C ARG A 199 26.18 -0.12 -8.02
N PHE A 200 25.72 -1.34 -8.35
CA PHE A 200 24.84 -2.10 -7.50
C PHE A 200 25.39 -2.20 -6.05
N GLY A 201 24.52 -1.97 -5.08
CA GLY A 201 24.91 -1.94 -3.65
C GLY A 201 25.55 -0.64 -3.16
N THR A 202 25.80 0.35 -4.06
CA THR A 202 26.41 1.64 -3.69
C THR A 202 25.46 2.83 -3.72
N LEU A 203 24.16 2.60 -3.99
CA LEU A 203 23.12 3.64 -4.08
C LEU A 203 22.93 4.42 -2.78
N GLY A 204 23.28 3.83 -1.64
CA GLY A 204 23.14 4.48 -0.33
C GLY A 204 21.82 4.18 0.37
N LEU A 205 21.22 3.03 0.09
CA LEU A 205 20.03 2.57 0.81
C LEU A 205 20.23 2.69 2.32
N PHE A 206 19.20 3.17 3.00
CA PHE A 206 19.25 3.34 4.46
C PHE A 206 19.40 1.97 5.14
N ARG A 207 20.26 1.87 6.14
CA ARG A 207 20.60 0.61 6.77
C ARG A 207 19.80 0.38 8.04
N ALA A 208 19.42 -0.87 8.29
CA ALA A 208 18.60 -1.27 9.43
C ALA A 208 19.19 -0.86 10.78
N ASP A 209 20.53 -0.90 10.93
CA ASP A 209 21.26 -0.49 12.12
C ASP A 209 21.18 1.03 12.43
N LYS A 210 20.68 1.83 11.48
CA LYS A 210 20.51 3.28 11.60
C LYS A 210 19.06 3.75 11.62
N VAL A 211 18.12 2.82 11.54
CA VAL A 211 16.70 3.15 11.59
C VAL A 211 16.35 3.58 13.02
N PRO A 212 15.82 4.78 13.23
CA PRO A 212 15.36 5.23 14.54
C PRO A 212 14.07 4.52 14.93
N HIS A 213 13.60 4.76 16.13
CA HIS A 213 12.23 4.39 16.49
C HIS A 213 11.23 5.11 15.59
N ILE A 214 10.32 4.34 14.96
CA ILE A 214 9.21 4.86 14.17
C ILE A 214 7.94 4.58 14.95
N GLU A 215 7.23 5.63 15.32
CA GLU A 215 5.92 5.54 15.96
C GLU A 215 4.84 5.66 14.88
N SER A 216 4.20 4.54 14.56
CA SER A 216 3.12 4.47 13.59
C SER A 216 1.77 4.77 14.26
N MET A 217 1.01 5.70 13.69
CA MET A 217 -0.34 6.05 14.13
C MET A 217 -1.34 5.75 13.02
N ILE A 218 -2.15 4.72 13.21
CA ILE A 218 -3.19 4.33 12.27
C ILE A 218 -4.44 5.15 12.56
N ILE A 219 -4.88 5.92 11.57
CA ILE A 219 -6.13 6.70 11.63
C ILE A 219 -7.15 6.01 10.74
N GLU A 220 -8.24 5.57 11.33
CA GLU A 220 -9.38 4.98 10.61
C GLU A 220 -10.46 6.04 10.43
N LYS A 221 -10.52 6.64 9.22
CA LYS A 221 -11.58 7.57 8.87
C LYS A 221 -12.45 6.94 7.78
N THR A 222 -13.67 6.65 8.10
CA THR A 222 -14.66 6.10 7.17
C THR A 222 -15.06 7.13 6.10
N GLY A 223 -15.44 6.66 4.91
CA GLY A 223 -15.89 7.53 3.82
C GLY A 223 -15.75 6.89 2.44
N VAL A 224 -15.08 5.75 2.37
CA VAL A 224 -14.97 4.93 1.15
C VAL A 224 -15.78 3.65 1.38
N GLU A 225 -16.71 3.33 0.48
CA GLU A 225 -17.55 2.13 0.64
C GLU A 225 -16.90 0.83 0.13
N PRO A 226 -16.24 0.82 -1.06
CA PRO A 226 -15.62 -0.41 -1.59
C PRO A 226 -14.52 -0.95 -0.66
N GLY A 227 -14.29 -2.26 -0.71
CA GLY A 227 -13.21 -2.92 0.03
C GLY A 227 -13.24 -2.69 1.53
N TYR A 228 -14.43 -2.69 2.13
CA TYR A 228 -14.66 -2.39 3.55
C TYR A 228 -14.20 -1.00 3.99
N GLY A 229 -14.07 -0.07 3.07
CA GLY A 229 -13.61 1.29 3.36
C GLY A 229 -12.10 1.41 3.52
N ALA A 230 -11.33 0.40 3.13
CA ALA A 230 -9.87 0.45 3.18
C ALA A 230 -9.32 1.41 2.13
N ILE A 231 -8.31 2.20 2.49
CA ILE A 231 -7.54 3.05 1.59
C ILE A 231 -6.14 2.46 1.46
N GLY A 232 -5.67 2.26 0.23
CA GLY A 232 -4.33 1.74 -0.01
C GLY A 232 -3.25 2.72 0.43
N ILE A 233 -2.23 2.23 1.12
CA ILE A 233 -1.16 3.03 1.71
C ILE A 233 0.24 2.68 1.22
N GLY A 234 0.35 1.97 0.10
CA GLY A 234 1.66 1.54 -0.42
C GLY A 234 2.63 2.68 -0.74
N GLU A 235 2.13 3.85 -1.12
CA GLU A 235 2.96 4.98 -1.58
C GLU A 235 2.92 6.18 -0.62
N ILE A 236 1.75 6.49 -0.01
CA ILE A 236 1.60 7.65 0.87
C ILE A 236 2.57 7.62 2.06
N THR A 237 2.98 6.42 2.48
CA THR A 237 3.85 6.21 3.65
C THR A 237 5.24 6.83 3.49
N SER A 238 5.75 6.97 2.26
CA SER A 238 7.05 7.56 1.98
C SER A 238 7.00 9.06 1.61
N ILE A 239 5.84 9.58 1.21
CA ILE A 239 5.74 10.92 0.62
C ILE A 239 6.08 12.04 1.61
N PRO A 240 5.55 12.11 2.84
CA PRO A 240 5.84 13.22 3.76
C PRO A 240 7.18 13.08 4.48
N THR A 241 7.92 11.99 4.32
CA THR A 241 9.14 11.72 5.08
C THR A 241 10.27 12.72 4.76
N ALA A 242 10.59 12.89 3.48
CA ALA A 242 11.67 13.80 3.09
C ALA A 242 11.35 15.26 3.47
N PRO A 243 10.15 15.81 3.25
CA PRO A 243 9.80 17.13 3.74
C PRO A 243 9.89 17.27 5.27
N ALA A 244 9.46 16.24 6.04
CA ALA A 244 9.55 16.27 7.49
C ALA A 244 11.01 16.33 7.97
N ILE A 245 11.90 15.54 7.36
CA ILE A 245 13.34 15.54 7.67
C ILE A 245 13.97 16.88 7.27
N THR A 246 13.70 17.38 6.07
CA THR A 246 14.23 18.67 5.60
C THR A 246 13.80 19.81 6.54
N GLY A 247 12.53 19.82 6.97
CA GLY A 247 12.03 20.82 7.91
C GLY A 247 12.70 20.72 9.29
N ALA A 248 12.98 19.52 9.77
CA ALA A 248 13.68 19.30 11.04
C ALA A 248 15.13 19.81 10.98
N TYR A 249 15.88 19.52 9.91
CA TYR A 249 17.22 20.05 9.71
C TYR A 249 17.23 21.58 9.53
N TYR A 250 16.28 22.13 8.79
CA TYR A 250 16.12 23.60 8.70
C TYR A 250 15.94 24.24 10.08
N LYS A 251 15.12 23.63 10.94
CA LYS A 251 14.94 24.12 12.32
C LYS A 251 16.21 24.01 13.15
N LEU A 252 17.01 22.98 12.96
CA LEU A 252 18.25 22.74 13.71
C LEU A 252 19.38 23.68 13.28
N THR A 253 19.54 23.89 11.95
CA THR A 253 20.70 24.59 11.37
C THR A 253 20.42 26.03 10.95
N GLY A 254 19.15 26.40 10.74
CA GLY A 254 18.75 27.66 10.13
C GLY A 254 18.95 27.71 8.60
N GLU A 255 19.50 26.66 7.98
CA GLU A 255 19.77 26.58 6.55
C GLU A 255 18.70 25.76 5.82
N PHE A 256 18.02 26.38 4.85
CA PHE A 256 17.04 25.68 4.01
C PHE A 256 17.70 25.07 2.78
N GLN A 257 17.83 23.75 2.76
CA GLN A 257 18.40 23.02 1.63
C GLN A 257 17.34 22.68 0.57
N THR A 258 17.68 22.89 -0.69
CA THR A 258 16.82 22.69 -1.86
C THR A 258 17.15 21.45 -2.70
N LYS A 259 18.12 20.65 -2.25
CA LYS A 259 18.58 19.44 -2.94
C LYS A 259 18.59 18.26 -1.97
N LEU A 260 18.33 17.07 -2.50
CA LEU A 260 18.44 15.80 -1.80
C LEU A 260 19.50 14.92 -2.48
N PRO A 261 20.17 14.05 -1.72
CA PRO A 261 20.17 13.96 -0.26
C PRO A 261 20.71 15.22 0.43
N LEU A 262 20.29 15.47 1.66
CA LEU A 262 20.74 16.64 2.46
C LEU A 262 22.23 16.55 2.75
N HIS A 263 22.90 17.71 2.75
CA HIS A 263 24.32 17.86 3.08
C HIS A 263 24.54 18.18 4.56
N GLY A 264 25.75 17.91 5.05
CA GLY A 264 26.14 18.26 6.41
C GLY A 264 25.40 17.47 7.48
N THR A 265 24.81 16.33 7.13
CA THR A 265 24.12 15.47 8.09
C THR A 265 25.03 14.33 8.58
N PRO A 266 24.78 13.75 9.78
CA PRO A 266 25.52 12.58 10.26
C PRO A 266 25.42 11.35 9.34
N TYR A 267 24.47 11.35 8.40
CA TYR A 267 24.21 10.27 7.46
C TYR A 267 24.96 10.42 6.13
N GLU A 268 25.55 11.58 5.90
CA GLU A 268 26.30 11.83 4.65
C GLU A 268 27.46 10.87 4.50
N LYS A 269 27.58 10.26 3.32
CA LYS A 269 28.75 9.43 3.00
C LYS A 269 30.02 10.26 2.99
N LYS A 270 30.95 9.98 3.90
CA LYS A 270 32.29 10.55 3.80
C LYS A 270 32.89 10.13 2.46
N LYS A 271 33.22 11.10 1.60
CA LYS A 271 33.99 10.82 0.39
C LYS A 271 35.33 10.20 0.83
N LYS A 272 35.56 8.94 0.44
CA LYS A 272 36.87 8.31 0.57
C LYS A 272 37.83 8.87 -0.48
#